data_d96686b3af6b13e08c4a391394d316fa
#
_entry.id   d96686b3af6b13e08c4a391394d316fa
#
_cell.length_a   1.000
_cell.length_b   1.000
_cell.length_c   1.000
_cell.angle_alpha   90.00
_cell.angle_beta   90.00
_cell.angle_gamma   90.00
#
_symmetry.space_group_name_H-M   'P 1'
#
loop_
_entity.id
_entity.type
_entity.pdbx_description
1 polymer ?
#
loop_
_entity_poly.entity_id
_entity_poly.type
_entity_poly.pdbx_seq_one_letter_code
_entity_poly.pdbx_strand_id
1 'polypeptide(L)'
;RVTTLADYNKNETPIEGSLRYGIEKSNQPRTIIFDVSGIIELKRGLYLNEYPNLSIIGQTAPGDGITLKNYNFTFNLSKDPAIGAGGSLNAIVRFLRCRPGDQFADYGEDAIGGRYFKDAIIDHITAGWSVDETLTFYGVQNFTAQWCIASESMNLSNHAKGAHGYG
;
A
#
# COMPACT_ATOMS: atom_id res chain seq x y z
N ARG A 1 4.69 16.41 4.38
CA ARG A 1 4.75 16.55 2.92
C ARG A 1 5.74 15.55 2.36
N VAL A 2 5.45 14.96 1.19
CA VAL A 2 6.37 14.12 0.44
C VAL A 2 7.06 15.00 -0.61
N THR A 3 8.37 15.16 -0.45
CA THR A 3 9.21 16.04 -1.28
C THR A 3 10.26 15.28 -2.08
N THR A 4 10.33 13.95 -1.90
CA THR A 4 11.24 13.07 -2.64
C THR A 4 10.56 11.74 -2.95
N LEU A 5 10.93 11.13 -4.08
CA LEU A 5 10.49 9.78 -4.48
C LEU A 5 11.39 8.68 -3.89
N ALA A 6 12.44 9.04 -3.17
CA ALA A 6 13.34 8.08 -2.56
C ALA A 6 12.64 7.25 -1.47
N ASP A 7 13.04 6.01 -1.32
CA ASP A 7 12.63 5.11 -0.24
C ASP A 7 13.85 4.53 0.49
N TYR A 8 13.66 3.97 1.67
CA TYR A 8 14.73 3.42 2.49
C TYR A 8 14.37 2.06 3.07
N ASN A 9 15.39 1.22 3.28
CA ASN A 9 15.25 -0.08 3.91
C ASN A 9 15.32 0.04 5.45
N LYS A 10 14.99 -1.06 6.14
CA LYS A 10 14.92 -1.11 7.60
C LYS A 10 16.23 -0.68 8.29
N ASN A 11 17.37 -1.02 7.68
CA ASN A 11 18.70 -0.76 8.22
C ASN A 11 19.38 0.50 7.63
N GLU A 12 18.64 1.27 6.85
CA GLU A 12 19.12 2.53 6.28
C GLU A 12 18.65 3.72 7.10
N THR A 13 19.35 4.83 7.00
CA THR A 13 18.90 6.08 7.62
C THR A 13 17.56 6.51 7.01
N PRO A 14 16.54 6.75 7.83
CA PRO A 14 15.26 7.21 7.34
C PRO A 14 15.38 8.51 6.53
N ILE A 15 14.74 8.54 5.37
CA ILE A 15 14.80 9.69 4.46
C ILE A 15 13.63 10.62 4.74
N GLU A 16 13.91 11.76 5.35
CA GLU A 16 12.91 12.81 5.57
C GLU A 16 12.33 13.29 4.24
N GLY A 17 11.02 13.56 4.21
CA GLY A 17 10.31 13.92 2.99
C GLY A 17 9.95 12.74 2.09
N SER A 18 10.30 11.50 2.42
CA SER A 18 9.80 10.31 1.71
C SER A 18 8.40 9.91 2.18
N LEU A 19 7.67 9.16 1.36
CA LEU A 19 6.36 8.62 1.73
C LEU A 19 6.46 7.74 2.98
N ARG A 20 7.42 6.81 3.01
CA ARG A 20 7.65 5.91 4.13
C ARG A 20 7.94 6.66 5.43
N TYR A 21 8.74 7.71 5.37
CA TYR A 21 9.00 8.57 6.54
C TYR A 21 7.70 9.19 7.09
N GLY A 22 6.85 9.71 6.18
CA GLY A 22 5.55 10.27 6.56
C GLY A 22 4.60 9.25 7.19
N ILE A 23 4.72 7.97 6.83
CA ILE A 23 3.95 6.88 7.43
C ILE A 23 4.56 6.46 8.77
N GLU A 24 5.84 6.09 8.79
CA GLU A 24 6.47 5.35 9.88
C GLU A 24 7.00 6.21 11.03
N LYS A 25 7.17 7.51 10.84
CA LYS A 25 7.78 8.39 11.84
C LYS A 25 6.80 9.13 12.74
N SER A 26 5.52 8.84 12.62
CA SER A 26 4.51 9.41 13.50
C SER A 26 3.33 8.45 13.65
N ASN A 27 2.79 8.35 14.85
CA ASN A 27 1.52 7.71 15.16
C ASN A 27 0.41 8.75 15.48
N GLN A 28 0.72 10.03 15.39
CA GLN A 28 -0.25 11.10 15.58
C GLN A 28 -1.16 11.24 14.35
N PRO A 29 -2.39 11.75 14.49
CA PRO A 29 -3.25 12.05 13.36
C PRO A 29 -2.54 12.95 12.35
N ARG A 30 -2.52 12.54 11.07
CA ARG A 30 -1.78 13.27 10.05
C ARG A 30 -2.31 13.06 8.65
N THR A 31 -2.06 14.05 7.81
CA THR A 31 -2.32 14.00 6.37
C THR A 31 -1.02 14.07 5.60
N ILE A 32 -0.79 13.09 4.73
CA ILE A 32 0.35 13.05 3.81
C ILE A 32 -0.10 13.62 2.47
N ILE A 33 0.59 14.66 2.03
CA ILE A 33 0.41 15.32 0.73
C ILE A 33 1.73 15.29 -0.04
N PHE A 34 1.66 15.42 -1.37
CA PHE A 34 2.81 15.26 -2.26
C PHE A 34 3.13 16.57 -2.99
N ASP A 35 4.38 16.94 -2.98
CA ASP A 35 4.95 18.04 -3.78
C ASP A 35 5.70 17.52 -5.02
N VAL A 36 5.79 16.20 -5.15
CA VAL A 36 6.46 15.48 -6.24
C VAL A 36 5.52 14.49 -6.89
N SER A 37 5.79 14.12 -8.13
CA SER A 37 5.11 13.05 -8.86
C SER A 37 6.11 12.08 -9.46
N GLY A 38 5.68 10.84 -9.70
CA GLY A 38 6.49 9.83 -10.32
C GLY A 38 6.39 8.47 -9.63
N ILE A 39 7.43 7.67 -9.81
CA ILE A 39 7.51 6.30 -9.30
C ILE A 39 8.33 6.28 -8.02
N ILE A 40 7.73 5.79 -6.94
CA ILE A 40 8.43 5.44 -5.70
C ILE A 40 8.81 3.96 -5.81
N GLU A 41 10.08 3.68 -6.05
CA GLU A 41 10.60 2.32 -6.01
C GLU A 41 10.79 1.90 -4.54
N LEU A 42 9.81 1.19 -4.03
CA LEU A 42 9.85 0.69 -2.65
C LEU A 42 11.03 -0.26 -2.46
N LYS A 43 11.72 -0.16 -1.34
CA LYS A 43 12.81 -1.05 -0.95
C LYS A 43 12.35 -2.21 -0.07
N ARG A 44 11.13 -2.17 0.41
CA ARG A 44 10.41 -3.23 1.14
C ARG A 44 8.93 -2.95 1.16
N GLY A 45 8.13 -3.91 1.55
CA GLY A 45 6.68 -3.72 1.73
C GLY A 45 6.36 -2.45 2.53
N LEU A 46 5.31 -1.78 2.15
CA LEU A 46 4.81 -0.59 2.83
C LEU A 46 3.58 -0.98 3.67
N TYR A 47 3.66 -0.76 4.98
CA TYR A 47 2.66 -1.25 5.91
C TYR A 47 2.04 -0.12 6.73
N LEU A 48 0.72 -0.14 6.90
CA LEU A 48 -0.02 0.79 7.78
C LEU A 48 -0.33 0.22 9.18
N ASN A 49 0.16 -0.95 9.49
CA ASN A 49 -0.23 -1.74 10.67
C ASN A 49 -0.10 -1.00 12.00
N GLU A 50 0.94 -0.21 12.16
CA GLU A 50 1.31 0.44 13.42
C GLU A 50 1.06 1.94 13.40
N TYR A 51 0.46 2.46 12.32
CA TYR A 51 0.40 3.89 12.04
C TYR A 51 -1.04 4.35 11.72
N PRO A 52 -1.97 4.26 12.68
CA PRO A 52 -3.36 4.66 12.47
C PRO A 52 -3.52 6.20 12.34
N ASN A 53 -4.74 6.63 12.10
CA ASN A 53 -5.13 8.03 11.97
C ASN A 53 -4.38 8.76 10.84
N LEU A 54 -4.40 8.15 9.65
CA LEU A 54 -3.60 8.59 8.51
C LEU A 54 -4.47 8.85 7.29
N SER A 55 -4.28 10.00 6.67
CA SER A 55 -4.79 10.28 5.32
C SER A 55 -3.63 10.41 4.33
N ILE A 56 -3.63 9.62 3.25
CA ILE A 56 -2.69 9.75 2.13
C ILE A 56 -3.45 10.31 0.94
N ILE A 57 -3.13 11.52 0.54
CA ILE A 57 -3.89 12.33 -0.42
C ILE A 57 -3.09 12.44 -1.72
N GLY A 58 -3.09 11.36 -2.51
CA GLY A 58 -2.30 11.24 -3.75
C GLY A 58 -2.66 12.26 -4.83
N GLN A 59 -3.89 12.76 -4.87
CA GLN A 59 -4.31 13.78 -5.83
C GLN A 59 -3.63 15.14 -5.63
N THR A 60 -2.88 15.33 -4.56
CA THR A 60 -2.06 16.54 -4.36
C THR A 60 -0.75 16.49 -5.14
N ALA A 61 -0.35 15.31 -5.61
CA ALA A 61 0.84 15.17 -6.44
C ALA A 61 0.66 15.91 -7.77
N PRO A 62 1.66 16.65 -8.22
CA PRO A 62 1.61 17.31 -9.53
C PRO A 62 1.63 16.28 -10.68
N GLY A 63 1.31 16.71 -11.90
CA GLY A 63 1.42 15.90 -13.11
C GLY A 63 0.67 14.57 -13.02
N ASP A 64 1.36 13.48 -13.31
CA ASP A 64 0.77 12.15 -13.42
C ASP A 64 0.56 11.43 -12.07
N GLY A 65 0.82 12.09 -10.94
CA GLY A 65 0.60 11.51 -9.61
C GLY A 65 1.67 10.50 -9.19
N ILE A 66 1.32 9.58 -8.27
CA ILE A 66 2.27 8.66 -7.62
C ILE A 66 1.99 7.21 -7.99
N THR A 67 3.06 6.49 -8.33
CA THR A 67 3.06 5.04 -8.49
C THR A 67 4.00 4.41 -7.47
N LEU A 68 3.51 3.40 -6.76
CA LEU A 68 4.31 2.54 -5.88
C LEU A 68 4.72 1.30 -6.67
N LYS A 69 6.00 0.96 -6.68
CA LYS A 69 6.59 -0.14 -7.45
C LYS A 69 7.44 -1.04 -6.55
N ASN A 70 7.66 -2.26 -6.96
CA ASN A 70 8.54 -3.30 -6.40
C ASN A 70 7.96 -4.10 -5.24
N TYR A 71 7.20 -3.50 -4.34
CA TYR A 71 6.64 -4.18 -3.17
C TYR A 71 5.18 -3.79 -2.93
N ASN A 72 4.52 -4.57 -2.11
CA ASN A 72 3.13 -4.40 -1.74
C ASN A 72 2.87 -3.19 -0.85
N PHE A 73 1.61 -2.76 -0.85
CA PHE A 73 1.09 -1.79 0.10
C PHE A 73 0.00 -2.45 0.95
N THR A 74 0.24 -2.64 2.23
CA THR A 74 -0.56 -3.52 3.08
C THR A 74 -1.14 -2.82 4.31
N PHE A 75 -2.39 -3.17 4.60
CA PHE A 75 -3.18 -2.71 5.73
C PHE A 75 -3.46 -3.90 6.66
N ASN A 76 -2.71 -4.05 7.72
CA ASN A 76 -2.95 -5.12 8.70
C ASN A 76 -2.86 -4.55 10.12
N LEU A 77 -3.73 -4.94 11.03
CA LEU A 77 -3.65 -4.55 12.44
C LEU A 77 -3.58 -5.73 13.40
N SER A 78 -4.04 -6.90 13.01
CA SER A 78 -3.92 -8.11 13.82
C SER A 78 -3.45 -9.26 12.95
N LYS A 79 -2.68 -10.15 13.57
CA LYS A 79 -2.33 -11.44 12.95
C LYS A 79 -3.24 -12.55 13.43
N ASP A 80 -4.12 -12.30 14.39
CA ASP A 80 -4.96 -13.31 15.01
C ASP A 80 -6.39 -13.26 14.46
N PRO A 81 -6.78 -14.27 13.65
CA PRO A 81 -8.13 -14.39 13.13
C PRO A 81 -9.22 -14.50 14.21
N ALA A 82 -8.86 -15.02 15.40
CA ALA A 82 -9.81 -15.21 16.50
C ALA A 82 -10.24 -13.89 17.15
N ILE A 83 -9.46 -12.83 16.97
CA ILE A 83 -9.77 -11.50 17.50
C ILE A 83 -10.75 -10.77 16.56
N GLY A 84 -10.99 -11.30 15.37
CA GLY A 84 -11.84 -10.65 14.36
C GLY A 84 -11.16 -9.43 13.72
N ALA A 85 -11.94 -8.50 13.19
CA ALA A 85 -11.39 -7.26 12.69
C ALA A 85 -10.66 -6.54 13.82
N GLY A 86 -9.36 -6.39 13.66
CA GLY A 86 -8.47 -5.78 14.66
C GLY A 86 -8.82 -4.34 15.03
N GLY A 87 -7.86 -3.59 15.48
CA GLY A 87 -8.08 -2.19 15.84
C GLY A 87 -8.50 -1.29 14.66
N SER A 88 -8.95 -0.08 14.98
CA SER A 88 -9.26 0.94 13.98
C SER A 88 -7.98 1.49 13.34
N LEU A 89 -7.88 1.41 12.02
CA LEU A 89 -6.86 2.12 11.25
C LEU A 89 -7.18 3.61 11.14
N ASN A 90 -8.46 3.94 11.05
CA ASN A 90 -8.91 5.30 10.77
C ASN A 90 -8.07 5.91 9.61
N ALA A 91 -8.09 5.23 8.48
CA ALA A 91 -7.21 5.54 7.35
C ALA A 91 -7.99 5.91 6.09
N ILE A 92 -7.48 6.90 5.37
CA ILE A 92 -7.97 7.28 4.05
C ILE A 92 -6.78 7.25 3.08
N VAL A 93 -6.88 6.46 2.01
CA VAL A 93 -5.84 6.39 0.98
C VAL A 93 -6.45 6.64 -0.39
N ARG A 94 -5.95 7.65 -1.08
CA ARG A 94 -6.55 8.12 -2.33
C ARG A 94 -5.52 8.38 -3.42
N PHE A 95 -5.92 8.10 -4.67
CA PHE A 95 -5.20 8.46 -5.90
C PHE A 95 -3.75 7.95 -5.94
N LEU A 96 -3.57 6.66 -5.73
CA LEU A 96 -2.28 5.98 -5.89
C LEU A 96 -2.39 4.86 -6.92
N ARG A 97 -1.30 4.54 -7.57
CA ARG A 97 -1.13 3.36 -8.40
C ARG A 97 -0.19 2.39 -7.69
N CYS A 98 -0.61 1.13 -7.51
CA CYS A 98 0.18 0.06 -6.91
C CYS A 98 0.56 -0.94 -8.00
N ARG A 99 1.85 -1.08 -8.25
CA ARG A 99 2.44 -1.89 -9.33
C ARG A 99 3.68 -2.62 -8.81
N PRO A 100 3.53 -3.63 -7.94
CA PRO A 100 4.70 -4.31 -7.38
C PRO A 100 5.58 -4.95 -8.45
N GLY A 101 5.01 -5.61 -9.45
CA GLY A 101 5.78 -6.41 -10.39
C GLY A 101 6.33 -7.67 -9.72
N ASP A 102 7.15 -8.43 -10.45
CA ASP A 102 7.71 -9.70 -9.97
C ASP A 102 9.23 -9.67 -9.71
N GLN A 103 9.87 -8.53 -9.88
CA GLN A 103 11.32 -8.40 -9.75
C GLN A 103 11.83 -8.77 -8.34
N PHE A 104 11.05 -8.47 -7.31
CA PHE A 104 11.40 -8.70 -5.90
C PHE A 104 10.36 -9.55 -5.16
N ALA A 105 9.44 -10.18 -5.88
CA ALA A 105 8.35 -10.96 -5.32
C ALA A 105 8.84 -12.35 -4.90
N ASP A 106 9.35 -12.46 -3.70
CA ASP A 106 9.83 -13.73 -3.17
C ASP A 106 8.70 -14.66 -2.68
N TYR A 107 7.52 -14.14 -2.32
CA TYR A 107 6.50 -14.89 -1.57
C TYR A 107 5.03 -14.59 -1.92
N GLY A 108 4.74 -14.15 -3.10
CA GLY A 108 3.35 -13.82 -3.44
C GLY A 108 2.94 -12.48 -2.82
N GLU A 109 3.22 -11.42 -3.54
CA GLU A 109 2.90 -10.06 -3.12
C GLU A 109 1.60 -9.60 -3.80
N ASP A 110 0.62 -9.20 -2.99
CA ASP A 110 -0.55 -8.47 -3.46
C ASP A 110 -0.11 -7.08 -3.96
N ALA A 111 -0.83 -6.48 -4.88
CA ALA A 111 -0.52 -5.09 -5.23
C ALA A 111 -0.93 -4.13 -4.10
N ILE A 112 -2.14 -4.29 -3.60
CA ILE A 112 -2.64 -3.61 -2.41
C ILE A 112 -3.62 -4.54 -1.71
N GLY A 113 -3.45 -4.72 -0.43
CA GLY A 113 -4.30 -5.62 0.33
C GLY A 113 -4.27 -5.38 1.82
N GLY A 114 -4.98 -6.22 2.55
CA GLY A 114 -4.96 -6.16 4.00
C GLY A 114 -6.00 -7.03 4.67
N ARG A 115 -5.82 -7.22 5.96
CA ARG A 115 -6.70 -8.09 6.74
C ARG A 115 -6.83 -7.64 8.19
N TYR A 116 -7.99 -7.99 8.80
CA TYR A 116 -8.25 -7.84 10.24
C TYR A 116 -8.10 -6.40 10.75
N PHE A 117 -8.64 -5.43 10.02
CA PHE A 117 -8.72 -4.04 10.45
C PHE A 117 -10.14 -3.50 10.25
N LYS A 118 -10.38 -2.30 10.77
CA LYS A 118 -11.61 -1.55 10.55
C LYS A 118 -11.35 -0.07 10.32
N ASP A 119 -12.40 0.62 9.85
CA ASP A 119 -12.43 2.06 9.67
C ASP A 119 -11.39 2.54 8.64
N ALA A 120 -11.56 2.16 7.38
CA ALA A 120 -10.70 2.67 6.32
C ALA A 120 -11.42 2.87 4.98
N ILE A 121 -10.92 3.78 4.19
CA ILE A 121 -11.37 4.04 2.82
C ILE A 121 -10.17 4.02 1.90
N ILE A 122 -10.28 3.25 0.81
CA ILE A 122 -9.45 3.41 -0.39
C ILE A 122 -10.30 3.97 -1.52
N ASP A 123 -9.78 4.95 -2.22
CA ASP A 123 -10.53 5.70 -3.22
C ASP A 123 -9.64 6.10 -4.39
N HIS A 124 -10.09 5.83 -5.63
CA HIS A 124 -9.32 6.08 -6.85
C HIS A 124 -7.94 5.40 -6.83
N ILE A 125 -7.90 4.15 -6.39
CA ILE A 125 -6.68 3.33 -6.43
C ILE A 125 -6.68 2.51 -7.71
N THR A 126 -5.53 2.45 -8.38
CA THR A 126 -5.31 1.50 -9.47
C THR A 126 -4.30 0.46 -9.03
N ALA A 127 -4.72 -0.79 -8.92
CA ALA A 127 -3.89 -1.93 -8.55
C ALA A 127 -3.63 -2.83 -9.76
N GLY A 128 -2.43 -3.35 -9.87
CA GLY A 128 -2.07 -4.27 -10.96
C GLY A 128 -0.64 -4.76 -10.84
N TRP A 129 -0.27 -5.68 -11.72
CA TRP A 129 1.05 -6.29 -11.78
C TRP A 129 1.43 -7.01 -10.47
N SER A 130 0.43 -7.53 -9.78
CA SER A 130 0.61 -8.40 -8.63
C SER A 130 1.01 -9.80 -9.07
N VAL A 131 1.73 -10.50 -8.23
CA VAL A 131 2.09 -11.91 -8.47
C VAL A 131 1.16 -12.87 -7.72
N ASP A 132 0.40 -12.37 -6.77
CA ASP A 132 -0.70 -13.03 -6.09
C ASP A 132 -1.98 -12.21 -6.31
N GLU A 133 -2.71 -11.81 -5.31
CA GLU A 133 -3.94 -11.03 -5.47
C GLU A 133 -3.65 -9.57 -5.85
N THR A 134 -4.51 -9.00 -6.67
CA THR A 134 -4.33 -7.62 -7.12
C THR A 134 -4.88 -6.61 -6.11
N LEU A 135 -6.10 -6.84 -5.62
CA LEU A 135 -6.74 -5.97 -4.63
C LEU A 135 -7.56 -6.82 -3.67
N THR A 136 -7.01 -7.10 -2.49
CA THR A 136 -7.59 -8.07 -1.56
C THR A 136 -7.73 -7.52 -0.15
N PHE A 137 -8.97 -7.49 0.34
CA PHE A 137 -9.27 -7.12 1.73
C PHE A 137 -10.15 -8.17 2.40
N TYR A 138 -9.68 -8.70 3.52
CA TYR A 138 -10.27 -9.88 4.12
C TYR A 138 -10.41 -9.70 5.64
N GLY A 139 -11.57 -10.11 6.20
CA GLY A 139 -11.85 -9.96 7.62
C GLY A 139 -11.89 -8.50 8.11
N VAL A 140 -12.30 -7.57 7.25
CA VAL A 140 -12.33 -6.14 7.53
C VAL A 140 -13.75 -5.68 7.91
N GLN A 141 -13.87 -4.59 8.66
CA GLN A 141 -15.14 -3.97 9.04
C GLN A 141 -15.11 -2.48 8.74
N ASN A 142 -16.27 -1.92 8.43
CA ASN A 142 -16.41 -0.48 8.15
C ASN A 142 -15.35 -0.01 7.14
N PHE A 143 -15.27 -0.73 6.02
CA PHE A 143 -14.31 -0.52 4.96
C PHE A 143 -15.01 -0.18 3.65
N THR A 144 -14.49 0.78 2.93
CA THR A 144 -14.97 1.16 1.60
C THR A 144 -13.83 1.13 0.59
N ALA A 145 -14.02 0.42 -0.50
CA ALA A 145 -13.22 0.54 -1.71
C ALA A 145 -14.11 1.14 -2.81
N GLN A 146 -13.76 2.31 -3.31
CA GLN A 146 -14.57 2.97 -4.34
C GLN A 146 -13.71 3.55 -5.45
N TRP A 147 -14.24 3.56 -6.66
CA TRP A 147 -13.58 4.10 -7.86
C TRP A 147 -12.19 3.50 -8.09
N CYS A 148 -12.01 2.23 -7.70
CA CYS A 148 -10.77 1.51 -7.86
C CYS A 148 -10.78 0.67 -9.14
N ILE A 149 -9.59 0.43 -9.69
CA ILE A 149 -9.36 -0.49 -10.80
C ILE A 149 -8.39 -1.57 -10.32
N ALA A 150 -8.79 -2.83 -10.43
CA ALA A 150 -7.93 -4.00 -10.25
C ALA A 150 -7.80 -4.71 -11.60
N SER A 151 -6.57 -4.84 -12.11
CA SER A 151 -6.34 -5.41 -13.44
C SER A 151 -4.90 -5.88 -13.62
N GLU A 152 -4.66 -6.66 -14.66
CA GLU A 152 -3.33 -7.04 -15.10
C GLU A 152 -2.51 -7.76 -14.02
N SER A 153 -3.13 -8.69 -13.27
CA SER A 153 -2.40 -9.62 -12.42
C SER A 153 -1.44 -10.49 -13.27
N MET A 154 -0.26 -10.78 -12.74
CA MET A 154 0.80 -11.47 -13.47
C MET A 154 0.70 -12.98 -13.27
N ASN A 155 -0.07 -13.66 -14.13
CA ASN A 155 -0.23 -15.12 -14.03
C ASN A 155 1.10 -15.89 -14.23
N LEU A 156 1.95 -15.42 -15.13
CA LEU A 156 3.30 -15.95 -15.31
C LEU A 156 4.29 -15.01 -14.63
N SER A 157 4.70 -15.33 -13.43
CA SER A 157 5.54 -14.50 -12.57
C SER A 157 6.53 -15.37 -11.79
N ASN A 158 7.35 -14.76 -10.96
CA ASN A 158 8.26 -15.43 -10.03
C ASN A 158 7.58 -15.98 -8.76
N HIS A 159 6.25 -16.11 -8.76
CA HIS A 159 5.55 -16.65 -7.60
C HIS A 159 5.95 -18.10 -7.31
N ALA A 160 6.22 -18.42 -6.03
CA ALA A 160 6.75 -19.71 -5.61
C ALA A 160 5.82 -20.91 -5.94
N LYS A 161 4.52 -20.66 -6.11
CA LYS A 161 3.52 -21.69 -6.50
C LYS A 161 3.36 -21.83 -8.02
N GLY A 162 4.15 -21.13 -8.83
CA GLY A 162 4.00 -21.11 -10.30
C GLY A 162 2.93 -20.12 -10.75
N ALA A 163 2.20 -20.43 -11.82
CA ALA A 163 1.14 -19.58 -12.36
C ALA A 163 0.09 -19.26 -11.28
N HIS A 164 0.06 -18.01 -10.81
CA HIS A 164 -0.65 -17.64 -9.58
C HIS A 164 -1.09 -16.16 -9.53
N GLY A 165 -1.41 -15.54 -10.62
CA GLY A 165 -1.94 -14.18 -10.60
C GLY A 165 -3.46 -14.16 -10.48
N TYR A 166 -4.01 -13.50 -9.46
CA TYR A 166 -5.44 -13.34 -9.23
C TYR A 166 -5.87 -11.86 -9.30
N GLY A 167 -7.11 -11.65 -9.81
CA GLY A 167 -7.72 -10.32 -9.89
C GLY A 167 -8.42 -9.89 -8.59
#